data_1028a596fab7a7ca7f10f228da00ab33
#
_entry.id   1028a596fab7a7ca7f10f228da00ab33
#
_cell.length_a   1.000
_cell.length_b   1.000
_cell.length_c   1.000
_cell.angle_alpha   90.00
_cell.angle_beta   90.00
_cell.angle_gamma   90.00
#
_symmetry.space_group_name_H-M   'P 1'
#
loop_
_entity.id
_entity.type
_entity.pdbx_description
1 polymer ?
#
loop_
_entity_poly.entity_id
_entity_poly.type
_entity_poly.pdbx_seq_one_letter_code
_entity_poly.pdbx_strand_id
1 'polypeptide(L)'
;SWGGTKTYYRIVAPTTNGYFTSKEPSQAAMNAADSGWKDSMNDYNVMLVTIARAAGENRSYMPGKAGVDPSQNLNQTDPLGLSDDERALIDAAVEAKKANGGKVIVLLNNASATEVQELKDNDGVDAMLEIGLPGGYGFYGVADVLSGAANPSGHLADTYVVTNANAPSAQNYGDNEWTNANSDINMNSELVEAENIYIGYKYYETRYADTVLGQGNASDSVGSSTGKAWNYDDEVTYPFGYGLSYTTFTQMLDELNVDTNQNTVTAKVTVTNTGDVAGKDVVQLYASAPYT
;
A
#
# COMPACT_ATOMS: atom_id res chain seq x y z
N SER A 1 7.56 16.75 -31.60
CA SER A 1 6.20 17.30 -31.63
C SER A 1 5.30 16.34 -30.89
N TRP A 2 4.81 16.75 -29.78
CA TRP A 2 3.78 16.05 -29.02
C TRP A 2 2.50 16.08 -29.86
N GLY A 3 2.28 15.04 -30.64
CA GLY A 3 1.09 14.92 -31.46
C GLY A 3 -0.10 14.53 -30.62
N GLY A 4 -1.14 15.34 -30.69
CA GLY A 4 -2.52 15.03 -30.39
C GLY A 4 -2.78 14.48 -29.01
N THR A 5 -3.06 15.35 -28.06
CA THR A 5 -3.47 15.01 -26.71
C THR A 5 -4.82 14.29 -26.73
N LYS A 6 -4.82 12.96 -26.74
CA LYS A 6 -6.00 12.24 -26.29
C LYS A 6 -5.96 12.25 -24.78
N THR A 7 -6.74 13.09 -24.16
CA THR A 7 -6.82 13.19 -22.72
C THR A 7 -7.93 12.25 -22.27
N TYR A 8 -7.58 11.16 -21.62
CA TYR A 8 -8.54 10.33 -20.91
C TYR A 8 -8.79 10.96 -19.55
N TYR A 9 -10.00 11.40 -19.34
CA TYR A 9 -10.37 12.00 -18.07
C TYR A 9 -10.78 10.91 -17.10
N ARG A 10 -10.13 10.88 -15.95
CA ARG A 10 -10.70 10.30 -14.78
C ARG A 10 -12.03 11.02 -14.50
N ILE A 11 -13.12 10.27 -14.40
CA ILE A 11 -14.40 10.86 -14.00
C ILE A 11 -14.30 11.17 -12.51
N VAL A 12 -14.03 12.42 -12.20
CA VAL A 12 -14.15 12.95 -10.84
C VAL A 12 -15.54 13.53 -10.73
N ALA A 13 -16.42 12.85 -10.04
CA ALA A 13 -17.74 13.40 -9.72
C ALA A 13 -17.60 14.21 -8.42
N PRO A 14 -17.92 15.51 -8.41
CA PRO A 14 -18.07 16.23 -7.16
C PRO A 14 -19.24 15.63 -6.39
N THR A 15 -19.01 15.26 -5.13
CA THR A 15 -20.09 14.88 -4.23
C THR A 15 -20.79 16.15 -3.73
N THR A 16 -22.02 16.00 -3.24
CA THR A 16 -22.83 17.11 -2.69
C THR A 16 -22.17 17.84 -1.52
N ASN A 17 -21.09 17.33 -0.97
CA ASN A 17 -20.35 17.90 0.16
C ASN A 17 -18.99 18.52 -0.23
N GLY A 18 -18.73 18.76 -1.52
CA GLY A 18 -17.45 19.33 -1.97
C GLY A 18 -16.27 18.37 -1.96
N TYR A 19 -16.47 17.12 -1.64
CA TYR A 19 -15.44 16.07 -1.71
C TYR A 19 -15.43 15.42 -3.09
N PHE A 20 -14.24 15.02 -3.53
CA PHE A 20 -14.09 14.32 -4.80
C PHE A 20 -13.99 12.82 -4.56
N THR A 21 -14.78 12.03 -5.28
CA THR A 21 -14.55 10.60 -5.43
C THR A 21 -13.61 10.36 -6.60
N SER A 22 -12.59 9.54 -6.35
CA SER A 22 -11.71 9.05 -7.39
C SER A 22 -12.15 7.64 -7.75
N LYS A 23 -12.66 7.48 -8.96
CA LYS A 23 -13.20 6.22 -9.46
C LYS A 23 -12.66 5.96 -10.85
N GLU A 24 -12.18 4.74 -11.08
CA GLU A 24 -11.80 4.33 -12.42
C GLU A 24 -13.05 4.21 -13.30
N PRO A 25 -13.03 4.74 -14.53
CA PRO A 25 -14.15 4.56 -15.43
C PRO A 25 -14.24 3.12 -15.91
N SER A 26 -15.46 2.62 -16.06
CA SER A 26 -15.68 1.32 -16.67
C SER A 26 -15.17 1.28 -18.13
N GLN A 27 -14.80 0.11 -18.61
CA GLN A 27 -14.44 -0.07 -20.03
C GLN A 27 -15.54 0.39 -20.97
N ALA A 28 -16.81 0.22 -20.60
CA ALA A 28 -17.94 0.71 -21.36
C ALA A 28 -17.95 2.24 -21.47
N ALA A 29 -17.66 2.95 -20.38
CA ALA A 29 -17.55 4.41 -20.39
C ALA A 29 -16.33 4.88 -21.22
N MET A 30 -15.20 4.20 -21.14
CA MET A 30 -14.03 4.50 -21.97
C MET A 30 -14.31 4.27 -23.44
N ASN A 31 -14.95 3.15 -23.81
CA ASN A 31 -15.33 2.86 -25.21
C ASN A 31 -16.33 3.89 -25.76
N ALA A 32 -17.23 4.41 -24.90
CA ALA A 32 -18.16 5.46 -25.31
C ALA A 32 -17.45 6.80 -25.55
N ALA A 33 -16.39 7.07 -24.79
CA ALA A 33 -15.59 8.29 -24.94
C ALA A 33 -14.63 8.22 -26.15
N ASP A 34 -13.99 7.08 -26.36
CA ASP A 34 -13.10 6.79 -27.48
C ASP A 34 -13.02 5.27 -27.70
N SER A 35 -13.66 4.77 -28.75
CA SER A 35 -13.65 3.32 -29.07
C SER A 35 -12.28 2.78 -29.43
N GLY A 36 -11.32 3.65 -29.77
CA GLY A 36 -9.94 3.27 -30.15
C GLY A 36 -8.94 3.32 -28.97
N TRP A 37 -9.39 3.56 -27.74
CA TRP A 37 -8.47 3.75 -26.63
C TRP A 37 -7.55 2.54 -26.36
N LYS A 38 -8.06 1.31 -26.50
CA LYS A 38 -7.26 0.09 -26.35
C LYS A 38 -6.21 -0.04 -27.46
N ASP A 39 -6.62 0.22 -28.70
CA ASP A 39 -5.71 0.13 -29.84
C ASP A 39 -4.58 1.16 -29.74
N SER A 40 -4.85 2.32 -29.16
CA SER A 40 -3.84 3.36 -28.95
C SER A 40 -2.71 2.93 -28.00
N MET A 41 -2.92 1.94 -27.14
CA MET A 41 -1.85 1.40 -26.27
C MET A 41 -0.75 0.71 -27.07
N ASN A 42 -1.08 0.18 -28.25
CA ASN A 42 -0.10 -0.47 -29.12
C ASN A 42 0.95 0.49 -29.71
N ASP A 43 0.69 1.79 -29.65
CA ASP A 43 1.62 2.82 -30.13
C ASP A 43 2.70 3.16 -29.08
N TYR A 44 2.64 2.57 -27.90
CA TYR A 44 3.52 2.91 -26.75
C TYR A 44 4.22 1.67 -26.21
N ASN A 45 5.48 1.89 -25.80
CA ASN A 45 6.29 0.85 -25.17
C ASN A 45 6.12 0.79 -23.64
N VAL A 46 5.45 1.76 -23.02
CA VAL A 46 5.21 1.81 -21.60
C VAL A 46 3.77 2.25 -21.35
N MET A 47 3.04 1.44 -20.63
CA MET A 47 1.70 1.74 -20.11
C MET A 47 1.80 2.07 -18.62
N LEU A 48 1.36 3.25 -18.25
CA LEU A 48 1.26 3.68 -16.86
C LEU A 48 -0.20 3.58 -16.42
N VAL A 49 -0.47 2.71 -15.45
CA VAL A 49 -1.81 2.54 -14.88
C VAL A 49 -1.79 3.13 -13.48
N THR A 50 -2.64 4.13 -13.23
CA THR A 50 -2.70 4.79 -11.93
C THR A 50 -3.89 4.28 -11.14
N ILE A 51 -3.61 3.67 -10.00
CA ILE A 51 -4.61 3.30 -8.99
C ILE A 51 -4.63 4.39 -7.93
N ALA A 52 -5.79 4.96 -7.66
CA ALA A 52 -5.85 6.03 -6.69
C ALA A 52 -7.00 5.86 -5.71
N ARG A 53 -6.75 6.34 -4.50
CA ARG A 53 -7.76 6.47 -3.45
C ARG A 53 -7.80 7.91 -2.99
N ALA A 54 -9.01 8.44 -2.82
CA ALA A 54 -9.17 9.76 -2.24
C ALA A 54 -8.71 9.73 -0.78
N ALA A 55 -7.98 10.75 -0.36
CA ALA A 55 -7.60 10.94 1.03
C ALA A 55 -8.05 12.31 1.52
N GLY A 56 -8.27 12.44 2.81
CA GLY A 56 -8.67 13.69 3.43
C GLY A 56 -9.15 13.48 4.86
N GLU A 57 -9.23 14.56 5.61
CA GLU A 57 -9.78 14.56 6.96
C GLU A 57 -11.22 14.03 6.97
N ASN A 58 -11.56 13.28 7.99
CA ASN A 58 -12.86 12.59 8.16
C ASN A 58 -13.19 11.59 7.04
N ARG A 59 -12.19 11.03 6.39
CA ARG A 59 -12.36 9.96 5.43
C ARG A 59 -11.78 8.67 5.96
N SER A 60 -12.64 7.68 6.05
CA SER A 60 -12.27 6.36 6.55
C SER A 60 -12.45 5.32 5.45
N TYR A 61 -11.43 4.51 5.23
CA TYR A 61 -11.55 3.27 4.51
C TYR A 61 -11.77 2.15 5.53
N MET A 62 -12.87 1.41 5.40
CA MET A 62 -13.14 0.25 6.25
C MET A 62 -12.73 -1.01 5.49
N PRO A 63 -11.62 -1.64 5.87
CA PRO A 63 -11.18 -2.89 5.25
C PRO A 63 -12.25 -3.97 5.34
N GLY A 64 -12.45 -4.72 4.26
CA GLY A 64 -13.42 -5.80 4.18
C GLY A 64 -14.90 -5.35 4.15
N LYS A 65 -15.17 -4.05 4.01
CA LYS A 65 -16.54 -3.52 3.93
C LYS A 65 -16.64 -2.57 2.74
N ALA A 66 -17.76 -2.63 2.00
CA ALA A 66 -18.10 -1.59 1.05
C ALA A 66 -18.07 -0.24 1.75
N GLY A 67 -17.49 0.76 1.12
CA GLY A 67 -17.23 2.07 1.71
C GLY A 67 -18.45 2.63 2.46
N VAL A 68 -18.23 2.95 3.70
CA VAL A 68 -19.26 3.56 4.58
C VAL A 68 -19.49 5.01 4.18
N ASP A 69 -18.45 5.68 3.70
CA ASP A 69 -18.56 7.00 3.08
C ASP A 69 -19.00 6.84 1.62
N PRO A 70 -20.13 7.41 1.19
CA PRO A 70 -20.56 7.38 -0.21
C PRO A 70 -19.52 7.91 -1.19
N SER A 71 -18.60 8.75 -0.74
CA SER A 71 -17.48 9.24 -1.55
C SER A 71 -16.44 8.16 -1.87
N GLN A 72 -16.46 7.06 -1.15
CA GLN A 72 -15.56 5.92 -1.29
C GLN A 72 -16.24 4.71 -1.95
N ASN A 73 -17.45 4.88 -2.46
CA ASN A 73 -18.14 3.82 -3.18
C ASN A 73 -17.48 3.59 -4.54
N LEU A 74 -16.55 2.64 -4.55
CA LEU A 74 -15.75 2.25 -5.70
C LEU A 74 -16.35 1.05 -6.45
N ASN A 75 -17.62 0.69 -6.17
CA ASN A 75 -18.28 -0.52 -6.69
C ASN A 75 -17.52 -1.80 -6.34
N GLN A 76 -16.96 -1.85 -5.15
CA GLN A 76 -16.23 -3.00 -4.63
C GLN A 76 -16.57 -3.24 -3.16
N THR A 77 -16.37 -4.45 -2.70
CA THR A 77 -16.64 -4.84 -1.31
C THR A 77 -15.56 -4.36 -0.35
N ASP A 78 -14.32 -4.20 -0.85
CA ASP A 78 -13.21 -3.67 -0.07
C ASP A 78 -12.65 -2.41 -0.76
N PRO A 79 -12.73 -1.24 -0.14
CA PRO A 79 -12.24 0.01 -0.72
C PRO A 79 -10.71 0.08 -0.83
N LEU A 80 -9.97 -0.78 -0.13
CA LEU A 80 -8.52 -0.88 -0.21
C LEU A 80 -8.03 -1.94 -1.21
N GLY A 81 -8.91 -2.84 -1.65
CA GLY A 81 -8.65 -3.75 -2.76
C GLY A 81 -8.80 -3.09 -4.13
N LEU A 82 -8.50 -3.80 -5.21
CA LEU A 82 -8.78 -3.33 -6.56
C LEU A 82 -10.26 -3.48 -6.90
N SER A 83 -10.81 -2.52 -7.65
CA SER A 83 -12.14 -2.65 -8.24
C SER A 83 -12.08 -3.47 -9.53
N ASP A 84 -13.23 -3.96 -9.99
CA ASP A 84 -13.32 -4.68 -11.26
C ASP A 84 -12.94 -3.80 -12.46
N ASP A 85 -13.25 -2.49 -12.38
CA ASP A 85 -12.88 -1.53 -13.43
C ASP A 85 -11.35 -1.32 -13.47
N GLU A 86 -10.68 -1.28 -12.31
CA GLU A 86 -9.22 -1.19 -12.21
C GLU A 86 -8.55 -2.46 -12.73
N ARG A 87 -9.04 -3.65 -12.37
CA ARG A 87 -8.56 -4.92 -12.92
C ARG A 87 -8.71 -4.96 -14.44
N ALA A 88 -9.87 -4.57 -14.94
CA ALA A 88 -10.12 -4.55 -16.38
C ALA A 88 -9.19 -3.59 -17.15
N LEU A 89 -8.79 -2.46 -16.53
CA LEU A 89 -7.82 -1.54 -17.13
C LEU A 89 -6.41 -2.15 -17.13
N ILE A 90 -6.00 -2.78 -16.04
CA ILE A 90 -4.71 -3.48 -15.92
C ILE A 90 -4.63 -4.60 -16.96
N ASP A 91 -5.70 -5.41 -17.08
CA ASP A 91 -5.77 -6.49 -18.07
C ASP A 91 -5.63 -5.95 -19.50
N ALA A 92 -6.27 -4.83 -19.81
CA ALA A 92 -6.12 -4.21 -21.13
C ALA A 92 -4.68 -3.75 -21.40
N ALA A 93 -3.99 -3.20 -20.40
CA ALA A 93 -2.58 -2.81 -20.51
C ALA A 93 -1.66 -4.03 -20.68
N VAL A 94 -1.93 -5.10 -19.95
CA VAL A 94 -1.18 -6.37 -20.04
C VAL A 94 -1.37 -7.02 -21.41
N GLU A 95 -2.58 -7.01 -21.97
CA GLU A 95 -2.84 -7.51 -23.32
C GLU A 95 -2.10 -6.69 -24.38
N ALA A 96 -2.10 -5.37 -24.28
CA ALA A 96 -1.34 -4.51 -25.17
C ALA A 96 0.17 -4.80 -25.07
N LYS A 97 0.70 -5.00 -23.86
CA LYS A 97 2.09 -5.42 -23.64
C LYS A 97 2.43 -6.73 -24.36
N LYS A 98 1.55 -7.74 -24.27
CA LYS A 98 1.76 -9.02 -24.96
C LYS A 98 1.86 -8.84 -26.48
N ALA A 99 1.10 -7.89 -27.02
CA ALA A 99 1.09 -7.61 -28.46
C ALA A 99 2.35 -6.87 -28.95
N ASN A 100 2.90 -5.96 -28.14
CA ASN A 100 3.96 -5.04 -28.57
C ASN A 100 5.30 -5.19 -27.84
N GLY A 101 5.39 -6.07 -26.83
CA GLY A 101 6.60 -6.27 -26.02
C GLY A 101 6.91 -5.12 -25.03
N GLY A 102 5.92 -4.29 -24.74
CA GLY A 102 6.08 -3.13 -23.85
C GLY A 102 6.19 -3.46 -22.36
N LYS A 103 6.03 -2.43 -21.53
CA LYS A 103 6.06 -2.51 -20.06
C LYS A 103 4.76 -1.99 -19.47
N VAL A 104 4.30 -2.62 -18.40
CA VAL A 104 3.17 -2.16 -17.58
C VAL A 104 3.68 -1.77 -16.21
N ILE A 105 3.48 -0.51 -15.84
CA ILE A 105 3.88 0.03 -14.54
C ILE A 105 2.65 0.56 -13.84
N VAL A 106 2.40 0.10 -12.63
CA VAL A 106 1.28 0.56 -11.80
C VAL A 106 1.78 1.65 -10.84
N LEU A 107 1.10 2.78 -10.87
CA LEU A 107 1.36 3.90 -9.95
C LEU A 107 0.28 3.90 -8.87
N LEU A 108 0.68 3.75 -7.62
CA LEU A 108 -0.22 3.80 -6.47
C LEU A 108 -0.28 5.24 -5.96
N ASN A 109 -1.36 5.94 -6.31
CA ASN A 109 -1.61 7.34 -5.92
C ASN A 109 -2.60 7.39 -4.77
N ASN A 110 -2.16 7.05 -3.61
CA ASN A 110 -2.99 6.98 -2.41
C ASN A 110 -2.16 7.29 -1.14
N ALA A 111 -2.84 7.39 0.00
CA ALA A 111 -2.21 7.57 1.31
C ALA A 111 -2.52 6.39 2.25
N SER A 112 -3.07 5.30 1.71
CA SER A 112 -3.44 4.11 2.47
C SER A 112 -2.78 2.89 1.88
N ALA A 113 -2.38 1.92 2.71
CA ALA A 113 -1.84 0.65 2.26
C ALA A 113 -2.92 -0.14 1.49
N THR A 114 -2.85 -0.10 0.17
CA THR A 114 -3.77 -0.80 -0.73
C THR A 114 -3.39 -2.27 -0.83
N GLU A 115 -4.38 -3.14 -0.97
CA GLU A 115 -4.16 -4.57 -1.20
C GLU A 115 -3.65 -4.77 -2.63
N VAL A 116 -2.39 -5.13 -2.75
CA VAL A 116 -1.69 -5.22 -4.05
C VAL A 116 -1.13 -6.61 -4.34
N GLN A 117 -1.55 -7.62 -3.57
CA GLN A 117 -1.07 -9.00 -3.78
C GLN A 117 -1.37 -9.48 -5.19
N GLU A 118 -2.56 -9.22 -5.70
CA GLU A 118 -2.92 -9.62 -7.07
C GLU A 118 -2.10 -8.94 -8.16
N LEU A 119 -1.57 -7.74 -7.91
CA LEU A 119 -0.64 -7.06 -8.81
C LEU A 119 0.76 -7.66 -8.74
N LYS A 120 1.20 -8.02 -7.53
CA LYS A 120 2.49 -8.68 -7.30
C LYS A 120 2.54 -10.05 -8.00
N ASP A 121 1.42 -10.77 -8.00
CA ASP A 121 1.31 -12.10 -8.60
C ASP A 121 1.02 -12.06 -10.11
N ASN A 122 0.80 -10.89 -10.68
CA ASN A 122 0.52 -10.71 -12.10
C ASN A 122 1.81 -10.53 -12.91
N ASP A 123 2.27 -11.58 -13.57
CA ASP A 123 3.46 -11.57 -14.43
C ASP A 123 3.40 -10.52 -15.56
N GLY A 124 2.21 -10.01 -15.86
CA GLY A 124 2.02 -8.93 -16.83
C GLY A 124 2.40 -7.55 -16.31
N VAL A 125 2.46 -7.35 -15.00
CA VAL A 125 2.85 -6.10 -14.34
C VAL A 125 4.37 -6.12 -14.12
N ASP A 126 5.10 -5.19 -14.74
CA ASP A 126 6.57 -5.15 -14.64
C ASP A 126 7.07 -4.43 -13.38
N ALA A 127 6.34 -3.45 -12.90
CA ALA A 127 6.70 -2.69 -11.70
C ALA A 127 5.49 -2.01 -11.06
N MET A 128 5.60 -1.76 -9.77
CA MET A 128 4.71 -0.90 -9.01
C MET A 128 5.52 0.22 -8.36
N LEU A 129 4.95 1.42 -8.32
CA LEU A 129 5.56 2.58 -7.68
C LEU A 129 4.53 3.25 -6.77
N GLU A 130 4.79 3.22 -5.47
CA GLU A 130 4.03 4.01 -4.50
C GLU A 130 4.46 5.47 -4.63
N ILE A 131 3.52 6.33 -5.06
CA ILE A 131 3.79 7.75 -5.29
C ILE A 131 3.10 8.65 -4.26
N GLY A 132 2.33 8.08 -3.35
CA GLY A 132 1.59 8.82 -2.34
C GLY A 132 0.65 9.86 -2.95
N LEU A 133 0.63 11.05 -2.38
CA LEU A 133 -0.15 12.20 -2.84
C LEU A 133 0.79 13.30 -3.37
N PRO A 134 1.35 13.16 -4.56
CA PRO A 134 2.42 14.04 -5.05
C PRO A 134 1.95 15.46 -5.36
N GLY A 135 0.65 15.71 -5.46
CA GLY A 135 0.12 16.99 -5.90
C GLY A 135 0.57 17.35 -7.33
N GLY A 136 0.38 18.61 -7.73
CA GLY A 136 0.68 19.03 -9.10
C GLY A 136 2.17 19.00 -9.47
N TYR A 137 3.06 19.30 -8.52
CA TYR A 137 4.50 19.37 -8.78
C TYR A 137 5.25 18.07 -8.52
N GLY A 138 4.78 17.23 -7.60
CA GLY A 138 5.45 15.98 -7.28
C GLY A 138 5.50 14.99 -8.45
N PHE A 139 4.61 15.12 -9.43
CA PHE A 139 4.67 14.30 -10.64
C PHE A 139 5.94 14.51 -11.49
N TYR A 140 6.64 15.64 -11.36
CA TYR A 140 7.98 15.78 -11.96
C TYR A 140 8.96 14.77 -11.35
N GLY A 141 8.94 14.59 -10.03
CA GLY A 141 9.75 13.57 -9.37
C GLY A 141 9.38 12.14 -9.76
N VAL A 142 8.09 11.86 -9.97
CA VAL A 142 7.64 10.56 -10.52
C VAL A 142 8.22 10.33 -11.91
N ALA A 143 8.18 11.35 -12.78
CA ALA A 143 8.76 11.28 -14.11
C ALA A 143 10.28 11.08 -14.07
N ASP A 144 10.99 11.75 -13.15
CA ASP A 144 12.43 11.58 -12.97
C ASP A 144 12.78 10.15 -12.55
N VAL A 145 12.01 9.54 -11.66
CA VAL A 145 12.19 8.13 -11.27
C VAL A 145 11.92 7.22 -12.48
N LEU A 146 10.78 7.38 -13.14
CA LEU A 146 10.41 6.51 -14.27
C LEU A 146 11.38 6.61 -15.46
N SER A 147 12.00 7.77 -15.67
CA SER A 147 13.00 7.98 -16.73
C SER A 147 14.43 7.57 -16.33
N GLY A 148 14.66 7.25 -15.05
CA GLY A 148 15.99 6.98 -14.52
C GLY A 148 16.82 8.24 -14.25
N ALA A 149 16.26 9.44 -14.36
CA ALA A 149 16.94 10.69 -13.99
C ALA A 149 17.16 10.80 -12.48
N ALA A 150 16.30 10.16 -11.70
CA ALA A 150 16.46 10.02 -10.25
C ALA A 150 16.38 8.53 -9.86
N ASN A 151 17.27 8.12 -8.94
CA ASN A 151 17.21 6.77 -8.36
C ASN A 151 16.22 6.76 -7.20
N PRO A 152 15.21 5.85 -7.19
CA PRO A 152 14.31 5.72 -6.06
C PRO A 152 15.10 5.24 -4.83
N SER A 153 14.80 5.83 -3.67
CA SER A 153 15.40 5.47 -2.38
C SER A 153 14.35 5.48 -1.27
N GLY A 154 13.08 5.50 -1.63
CA GLY A 154 11.95 5.42 -0.71
C GLY A 154 11.75 4.00 -0.22
N HIS A 155 11.29 3.88 1.02
CA HIS A 155 10.92 2.62 1.64
C HIS A 155 9.52 2.76 2.23
N LEU A 156 8.76 1.67 2.23
CA LEU A 156 7.40 1.67 2.75
C LEU A 156 7.40 2.03 4.24
N ALA A 157 6.58 2.99 4.60
CA ALA A 157 6.33 3.39 5.99
C ALA A 157 5.18 2.60 6.63
N ASP A 158 4.67 1.61 5.91
CA ASP A 158 3.58 0.72 6.33
C ASP A 158 3.86 -0.71 5.91
N THR A 159 3.23 -1.68 6.57
CA THR A 159 3.17 -3.05 6.10
C THR A 159 2.04 -3.16 5.09
N TYR A 160 2.35 -3.56 3.87
CA TYR A 160 1.34 -3.87 2.86
C TYR A 160 0.92 -5.33 3.02
N VAL A 161 -0.33 -5.54 3.30
CA VAL A 161 -0.86 -6.85 3.65
C VAL A 161 -1.71 -7.44 2.53
N VAL A 162 -1.89 -8.75 2.56
CA VAL A 162 -2.73 -9.45 1.58
C VAL A 162 -4.19 -9.04 1.75
N THR A 163 -4.65 -8.91 3.00
CA THR A 163 -6.01 -8.48 3.33
C THR A 163 -6.01 -7.58 4.56
N ASN A 164 -6.31 -6.30 4.37
CA ASN A 164 -6.35 -5.32 5.46
C ASN A 164 -7.39 -5.67 6.54
N ALA A 165 -8.48 -6.34 6.18
CA ALA A 165 -9.50 -6.79 7.12
C ALA A 165 -8.99 -7.77 8.17
N ASN A 166 -7.86 -8.46 7.92
CA ASN A 166 -7.25 -9.39 8.87
C ASN A 166 -6.40 -8.69 9.94
N ALA A 167 -6.06 -7.41 9.76
CA ALA A 167 -5.29 -6.67 10.75
C ALA A 167 -6.06 -6.53 12.08
N PRO A 168 -5.40 -6.63 13.25
CA PRO A 168 -6.06 -6.44 14.52
C PRO A 168 -6.80 -5.11 14.64
N SER A 169 -6.22 -4.03 14.13
CA SER A 169 -6.85 -2.72 14.10
C SER A 169 -8.14 -2.69 13.29
N ALA A 170 -8.20 -3.43 12.17
CA ALA A 170 -9.40 -3.51 11.34
C ALA A 170 -10.56 -4.27 12.01
N GLN A 171 -10.25 -5.21 12.90
CA GLN A 171 -11.27 -5.98 13.64
C GLN A 171 -12.06 -5.10 14.61
N ASN A 172 -11.43 -4.06 15.16
CA ASN A 172 -12.04 -3.13 16.10
C ASN A 172 -12.47 -1.81 15.45
N TYR A 173 -12.19 -1.63 14.18
CA TYR A 173 -12.50 -0.41 13.46
C TYR A 173 -14.00 -0.31 13.15
N GLY A 174 -14.61 0.82 13.44
CA GLY A 174 -16.01 1.10 13.15
C GLY A 174 -16.65 2.03 14.16
N ASP A 175 -17.91 2.38 13.89
CA ASP A 175 -18.76 3.11 14.82
C ASP A 175 -19.36 2.12 15.80
N ASN A 176 -18.91 2.16 17.04
CA ASN A 176 -19.40 1.32 18.10
C ASN A 176 -20.27 2.17 19.04
N GLU A 177 -21.57 1.89 19.06
CA GLU A 177 -22.50 2.47 20.02
C GLU A 177 -22.85 1.46 21.11
N TRP A 178 -22.70 1.87 22.37
CA TRP A 178 -23.05 1.06 23.52
C TRP A 178 -24.44 1.45 24.04
N THR A 179 -25.39 0.53 23.97
CA THR A 179 -26.77 0.77 24.41
C THR A 179 -26.99 0.74 25.93
N ASN A 180 -26.00 0.28 26.65
CA ASN A 180 -26.01 0.14 28.12
C ASN A 180 -24.91 0.94 28.81
N ALA A 181 -24.39 1.98 28.13
CA ALA A 181 -23.46 2.90 28.76
C ALA A 181 -24.04 3.55 30.00
N ASN A 182 -23.21 3.77 31.02
CA ASN A 182 -23.61 4.42 32.23
C ASN A 182 -24.19 5.82 31.93
N SER A 183 -25.40 6.11 32.49
CA SER A 183 -26.07 7.40 32.23
C SER A 183 -25.28 8.63 32.68
N ASP A 184 -24.23 8.43 33.47
CA ASP A 184 -23.31 9.51 33.90
C ASP A 184 -22.26 9.87 32.84
N ILE A 185 -22.15 9.06 31.78
CA ILE A 185 -21.29 9.30 30.64
C ILE A 185 -22.17 9.82 29.49
N ASN A 186 -22.09 11.11 29.23
CA ASN A 186 -22.89 11.78 28.18
C ASN A 186 -22.50 11.41 26.74
N MET A 187 -21.85 10.25 26.52
CA MET A 187 -21.42 9.78 25.21
C MET A 187 -21.82 8.32 25.05
N ASN A 188 -22.50 8.02 23.97
CA ASN A 188 -22.96 6.67 23.64
C ASN A 188 -21.95 5.87 22.81
N SER A 189 -20.80 6.45 22.51
CA SER A 189 -19.75 5.81 21.71
C SER A 189 -18.45 5.75 22.49
N GLU A 190 -17.80 4.61 22.43
CA GLU A 190 -16.47 4.37 22.99
C GLU A 190 -15.55 3.84 21.90
N LEU A 191 -14.32 4.31 21.91
CA LEU A 191 -13.24 3.75 21.09
C LEU A 191 -12.51 2.70 21.92
N VAL A 192 -12.51 1.46 21.46
CA VAL A 192 -11.81 0.35 22.11
C VAL A 192 -10.59 -0.01 21.25
N GLU A 193 -9.42 0.38 21.74
CA GLU A 193 -8.12 0.04 21.12
C GLU A 193 -7.62 -1.32 21.68
N ALA A 194 -8.35 -2.40 21.34
CA ALA A 194 -8.05 -3.74 21.86
C ALA A 194 -6.70 -4.29 21.33
N GLU A 195 -6.27 -3.84 20.18
CA GLU A 195 -4.98 -4.18 19.58
C GLU A 195 -3.79 -3.54 20.30
N ASN A 196 -4.01 -2.51 21.11
CA ASN A 196 -3.00 -1.82 21.91
C ASN A 196 -1.79 -1.38 21.02
N ILE A 197 -0.57 -1.80 21.36
CA ILE A 197 0.65 -1.46 20.61
C ILE A 197 0.82 -2.26 19.31
N TYR A 198 0.00 -3.29 19.09
CA TYR A 198 0.12 -4.20 17.96
C TYR A 198 -0.58 -3.67 16.71
N ILE A 199 -0.08 -2.54 16.20
CA ILE A 199 -0.58 -1.85 15.02
C ILE A 199 0.49 -1.90 13.91
N GLY A 200 0.07 -2.16 12.66
CA GLY A 200 0.95 -2.18 11.50
C GLY A 200 2.12 -3.16 11.69
N TYR A 201 3.33 -2.75 11.37
CA TYR A 201 4.52 -3.60 11.44
C TYR A 201 4.77 -4.20 12.84
N LYS A 202 4.37 -3.51 13.91
CA LYS A 202 4.54 -4.04 15.27
C LYS A 202 3.78 -5.34 15.48
N TYR A 203 2.61 -5.47 14.86
CA TYR A 203 1.88 -6.74 14.87
C TYR A 203 2.60 -7.79 14.00
N TYR A 204 2.83 -7.48 12.73
CA TYR A 204 3.32 -8.47 11.77
C TYR A 204 4.73 -8.96 12.10
N GLU A 205 5.64 -8.07 12.49
CA GLU A 205 7.01 -8.45 12.88
C GLU A 205 7.04 -9.18 14.22
N THR A 206 6.12 -8.87 15.15
CA THR A 206 5.99 -9.67 16.39
C THR A 206 5.51 -11.07 16.07
N ARG A 207 4.52 -11.21 15.18
CA ARG A 207 4.04 -12.53 14.73
C ARG A 207 5.11 -13.30 13.95
N TYR A 208 5.94 -12.62 13.18
CA TYR A 208 7.11 -13.22 12.55
C TYR A 208 8.09 -13.77 13.58
N ALA A 209 8.39 -12.99 14.62
CA ALA A 209 9.24 -13.46 15.72
C ALA A 209 8.64 -14.68 16.44
N ASP A 210 7.32 -14.69 16.66
CA ASP A 210 6.63 -15.83 17.28
C ASP A 210 6.72 -17.10 16.44
N THR A 211 6.33 -17.02 15.18
CA THR A 211 6.01 -18.23 14.38
C THR A 211 7.15 -18.66 13.46
N VAL A 212 7.95 -17.72 12.94
CA VAL A 212 9.04 -18.01 12.02
C VAL A 212 10.37 -18.15 12.77
N LEU A 213 10.66 -17.21 13.69
CA LEU A 213 11.90 -17.26 14.46
C LEU A 213 11.80 -18.13 15.72
N GLY A 214 10.59 -18.46 16.15
CA GLY A 214 10.35 -19.24 17.37
C GLY A 214 10.83 -18.55 18.64
N GLN A 215 10.83 -17.22 18.66
CA GLN A 215 11.34 -16.38 19.75
C GLN A 215 10.23 -15.77 20.61
N GLY A 216 8.99 -15.86 20.17
CA GLY A 216 7.86 -15.27 20.86
C GLY A 216 7.09 -16.24 21.73
N ASN A 217 5.98 -15.76 22.29
CA ASN A 217 5.15 -16.49 23.23
C ASN A 217 3.83 -17.02 22.60
N ALA A 218 3.46 -16.54 21.43
CA ALA A 218 2.22 -16.92 20.79
C ALA A 218 2.42 -17.98 19.70
N SER A 219 1.53 -18.96 19.66
CA SER A 219 1.52 -20.00 18.62
C SER A 219 0.94 -19.46 17.32
N ASP A 220 1.09 -20.23 16.23
CA ASP A 220 0.50 -19.95 14.93
C ASP A 220 -1.04 -19.96 14.91
N SER A 221 -1.66 -20.60 15.90
CA SER A 221 -3.13 -20.61 16.03
C SER A 221 -3.70 -19.34 16.69
N VAL A 222 -2.83 -18.48 17.26
CA VAL A 222 -3.24 -17.25 17.94
C VAL A 222 -3.20 -16.08 16.94
N GLY A 223 -4.23 -15.23 16.98
CA GLY A 223 -4.30 -14.03 16.16
C GLY A 223 -4.66 -14.28 14.68
N SER A 224 -5.05 -15.49 14.31
CA SER A 224 -5.55 -15.77 12.97
C SER A 224 -7.03 -15.43 12.85
N SER A 225 -7.36 -14.46 12.03
CA SER A 225 -8.73 -14.09 11.67
C SER A 225 -9.32 -14.99 10.58
N THR A 226 -8.49 -15.77 9.90
CA THR A 226 -8.89 -16.62 8.79
C THR A 226 -9.32 -18.04 9.24
N GLY A 227 -9.12 -18.38 10.51
CA GLY A 227 -9.32 -19.74 11.03
C GLY A 227 -8.25 -20.75 10.59
N LYS A 228 -7.19 -20.31 9.93
CA LYS A 228 -6.01 -21.10 9.55
C LYS A 228 -4.85 -20.78 10.50
N ALA A 229 -3.83 -21.62 10.49
CA ALA A 229 -2.57 -21.25 11.14
C ALA A 229 -2.02 -19.96 10.52
N TRP A 230 -1.53 -19.07 11.36
CA TRP A 230 -0.98 -17.80 10.91
C TRP A 230 0.35 -18.05 10.20
N ASN A 231 0.51 -17.46 9.02
CA ASN A 231 1.72 -17.57 8.22
C ASN A 231 2.08 -16.17 7.69
N TYR A 232 3.31 -15.76 7.87
CA TYR A 232 3.77 -14.44 7.47
C TYR A 232 3.59 -14.17 5.96
N ASP A 233 3.93 -15.15 5.12
CA ASP A 233 3.86 -15.00 3.66
C ASP A 233 2.41 -14.98 3.13
N ASP A 234 1.47 -15.52 3.89
CA ASP A 234 0.04 -15.47 3.57
C ASP A 234 -0.62 -14.15 4.01
N GLU A 235 0.02 -13.43 4.93
CA GLU A 235 -0.53 -12.21 5.52
C GLU A 235 0.15 -10.93 4.99
N VAL A 236 1.43 -10.99 4.57
CA VAL A 236 2.24 -9.83 4.22
C VAL A 236 2.65 -9.85 2.75
N THR A 237 2.17 -8.87 1.99
CA THR A 237 2.59 -8.67 0.59
C THR A 237 3.97 -8.01 0.52
N TYR A 238 4.16 -6.91 1.24
CA TYR A 238 5.43 -6.21 1.38
C TYR A 238 5.64 -5.76 2.83
N PRO A 239 6.77 -6.10 3.45
CA PRO A 239 7.04 -5.71 4.82
C PRO A 239 7.25 -4.20 4.97
N PHE A 240 7.08 -3.71 6.19
CA PHE A 240 7.54 -2.37 6.57
C PHE A 240 9.00 -2.17 6.19
N GLY A 241 9.32 -1.03 5.60
CA GLY A 241 10.67 -0.72 5.17
C GLY A 241 11.08 -1.37 3.83
N TYR A 242 10.17 -2.07 3.16
CA TYR A 242 10.45 -2.58 1.82
C TYR A 242 10.63 -1.44 0.82
N GLY A 243 11.62 -1.58 -0.05
CA GLY A 243 11.87 -0.66 -1.14
C GLY A 243 12.91 -1.21 -2.10
N LEU A 244 12.84 -0.79 -3.36
CA LEU A 244 13.80 -1.13 -4.40
C LEU A 244 14.53 0.13 -4.88
N SER A 245 15.71 -0.08 -5.40
CA SER A 245 16.58 0.98 -5.94
C SER A 245 17.13 0.54 -7.30
N TYR A 246 17.60 1.48 -8.10
CA TYR A 246 18.36 1.18 -9.33
C TYR A 246 19.81 0.81 -9.05
N THR A 247 20.19 0.71 -7.78
CA THR A 247 21.47 0.22 -7.31
C THR A 247 21.28 -0.80 -6.19
N THR A 248 22.33 -1.42 -5.73
CA THR A 248 22.31 -2.38 -4.64
C THR A 248 23.19 -1.91 -3.49
N PHE A 249 22.82 -2.34 -2.28
CA PHE A 249 23.58 -2.01 -1.08
C PHE A 249 23.87 -3.27 -0.27
N THR A 250 24.97 -3.23 0.48
CA THR A 250 25.23 -4.16 1.57
C THR A 250 25.29 -3.39 2.87
N GLN A 251 24.75 -3.98 3.93
CA GLN A 251 24.83 -3.46 5.29
C GLN A 251 25.61 -4.43 6.16
N MET A 252 26.56 -3.91 6.93
CA MET A 252 27.37 -4.67 7.85
C MET A 252 27.30 -4.04 9.23
N LEU A 253 26.88 -4.81 10.22
CA LEU A 253 26.93 -4.37 11.62
C LEU A 253 28.39 -4.49 12.09
N ASP A 254 29.05 -3.35 12.30
CA ASP A 254 30.44 -3.28 12.78
C ASP A 254 30.52 -3.41 14.32
N GLU A 255 29.56 -2.79 15.01
CA GLU A 255 29.55 -2.73 16.46
C GLU A 255 28.12 -2.61 16.99
N LEU A 256 27.84 -3.33 18.06
CA LEU A 256 26.61 -3.18 18.87
C LEU A 256 27.05 -3.08 20.35
N ASN A 257 26.77 -1.95 20.96
CA ASN A 257 27.03 -1.71 22.36
C ASN A 257 25.72 -1.43 23.12
N VAL A 258 25.53 -2.18 24.22
CA VAL A 258 24.41 -2.03 25.14
C VAL A 258 24.89 -1.53 26.48
N ASP A 259 24.60 -0.30 26.82
CA ASP A 259 24.93 0.28 28.14
C ASP A 259 23.69 0.29 29.02
N THR A 260 23.59 -0.68 29.91
CA THR A 260 22.47 -0.82 30.87
C THR A 260 22.47 0.23 31.97
N ASN A 261 23.61 0.90 32.23
CA ASN A 261 23.68 1.96 33.23
C ASN A 261 23.08 3.27 32.71
N GLN A 262 23.25 3.51 31.41
CA GLN A 262 22.72 4.69 30.75
C GLN A 262 21.42 4.42 29.96
N ASN A 263 20.95 3.18 29.93
CA ASN A 263 19.81 2.73 29.15
C ASN A 263 19.93 3.12 27.66
N THR A 264 21.12 2.91 27.08
CA THR A 264 21.40 3.24 25.70
C THR A 264 21.86 2.02 24.91
N VAL A 265 21.45 1.98 23.65
CA VAL A 265 21.95 1.03 22.66
C VAL A 265 22.58 1.83 21.51
N THR A 266 23.81 1.49 21.19
CA THR A 266 24.54 2.11 20.08
C THR A 266 24.90 1.03 19.06
N ALA A 267 24.50 1.23 17.82
CA ALA A 267 24.89 0.39 16.70
C ALA A 267 25.74 1.21 15.71
N LYS A 268 26.81 0.63 15.23
CA LYS A 268 27.59 1.16 14.10
C LYS A 268 27.40 0.24 12.91
N VAL A 269 26.93 0.80 11.82
CA VAL A 269 26.62 0.06 10.60
C VAL A 269 27.37 0.70 9.43
N THR A 270 28.09 -0.11 8.68
CA THR A 270 28.67 0.30 7.40
C THR A 270 27.68 -0.05 6.29
N VAL A 271 27.28 0.97 5.54
CA VAL A 271 26.44 0.82 4.34
C VAL A 271 27.32 1.06 3.12
N THR A 272 27.37 0.08 2.22
CA THR A 272 28.17 0.15 1.00
C THR A 272 27.26 0.03 -0.22
N ASN A 273 27.31 1.03 -1.11
CA ASN A 273 26.69 0.92 -2.42
C ASN A 273 27.54 -0.03 -3.28
N THR A 274 26.93 -1.12 -3.74
CA THR A 274 27.60 -2.18 -4.52
C THR A 274 27.23 -2.16 -5.99
N GLY A 275 26.38 -1.23 -6.43
CA GLY A 275 26.01 -1.02 -7.82
C GLY A 275 26.61 0.27 -8.41
N ASP A 276 26.16 0.62 -9.59
CA ASP A 276 26.78 1.69 -10.39
C ASP A 276 26.07 3.05 -10.28
N VAL A 277 24.91 3.10 -9.62
CA VAL A 277 24.09 4.31 -9.53
C VAL A 277 24.15 4.85 -8.09
N ALA A 278 24.32 6.16 -7.96
CA ALA A 278 24.23 6.82 -6.66
C ALA A 278 22.82 6.66 -6.05
N GLY A 279 22.75 6.36 -4.76
CA GLY A 279 21.47 6.14 -4.08
C GLY A 279 21.61 6.27 -2.57
N LYS A 280 20.50 6.05 -1.88
CA LYS A 280 20.41 6.03 -0.42
C LYS A 280 19.79 4.71 0.01
N ASP A 281 20.21 4.23 1.16
CA ASP A 281 19.66 3.05 1.81
C ASP A 281 19.22 3.39 3.24
N VAL A 282 18.35 2.57 3.83
CA VAL A 282 17.80 2.78 5.16
C VAL A 282 18.29 1.67 6.09
N VAL A 283 18.93 2.07 7.18
CA VAL A 283 19.26 1.15 8.28
C VAL A 283 18.13 1.17 9.29
N GLN A 284 17.58 0.00 9.60
CA GLN A 284 16.53 -0.17 10.59
C GLN A 284 17.10 -0.92 11.80
N LEU A 285 16.94 -0.34 12.98
CA LEU A 285 17.31 -0.97 14.26
C LEU A 285 16.02 -1.30 15.02
N TYR A 286 15.80 -2.57 15.24
CA TYR A 286 14.65 -3.06 15.99
C TYR A 286 15.03 -3.45 17.40
N ALA A 287 14.18 -3.11 18.35
CA ALA A 287 14.28 -3.57 19.73
C ALA A 287 12.99 -4.30 20.10
N SER A 288 13.11 -5.49 20.66
CA SER A 288 12.00 -6.26 21.19
C SER A 288 12.01 -6.18 22.71
N ALA A 289 10.90 -5.69 23.28
CA ALA A 289 10.68 -5.76 24.71
C ALA A 289 10.01 -7.11 25.06
N PRO A 290 10.24 -7.66 26.26
CA PRO A 290 9.45 -8.79 26.72
C PRO A 290 7.97 -8.44 26.74
N TYR A 291 7.14 -9.34 26.24
CA TYR A 291 5.67 -9.19 26.28
C TYR A 291 5.04 -10.52 26.70
N THR A 292 3.81 -10.45 27.19
CA THR A 292 3.04 -11.61 27.65
C THR A 292 1.71 -11.69 26.91
#